data_63e63d5e907e0c31f17b1307b963170c
#
_entry.id   63e63d5e907e0c31f17b1307b963170c
#
_cell.length_a   1.000
_cell.length_b   1.000
_cell.length_c   1.000
_cell.angle_alpha   90.00
_cell.angle_beta   90.00
_cell.angle_gamma   90.00
#
_symmetry.space_group_name_H-M   'P 1'
#
loop_
_entity.id
_entity.type
_entity.pdbx_description
1 polymer ?
#
loop_
_entity_poly.entity_id
_entity_poly.type
_entity_poly.pdbx_seq_one_letter_code
_entity_poly.pdbx_strand_id
1 'polypeptide(L)'
;MFESFVSLLLNIPKLSIFTTTIDPAIDHYLVQPGYISQYYAMHIYQIVYVGIFYELLYLISLYMIFPITFKLRIWMSDNLLDEFATTKPATVKNATKTSDNNPLQSINLTQRNELITKLLKSDQQIAMHIVSLVQSLIILELCIKTIYKYQEYYFHWFNFSDLFQPAKLSQLTSHAHTRIFETTSENVVICLMAAGYFLWDLFISMYCSTLPFVMHGLVSFVVYSIGLKPFINYYACIFLIFELSNPFLNIRWFSIKYQFTPQNKNSTAKNPKKQSMVGNFLTKFFLINEVVFMLTFFNCRIVWGFVQIGLLINDFVIVRNDPRMDYLSASIIVLGNFLLDILNVYWFQTMARIAYKKLVPAKKA
;
A
#
# COMPACT_ATOMS: atom_id res chain seq x y z
N MET A 1 -17.00 9.17 -16.66
CA MET A 1 -15.69 8.52 -16.48
C MET A 1 -15.73 7.43 -15.41
N PHE A 2 -16.19 7.68 -14.19
CA PHE A 2 -16.29 6.65 -13.11
C PHE A 2 -17.18 5.47 -13.53
N GLU A 3 -18.41 5.71 -13.95
CA GLU A 3 -19.32 4.65 -14.37
C GLU A 3 -18.86 3.91 -15.64
N SER A 4 -18.18 4.63 -16.56
CA SER A 4 -17.55 4.00 -17.71
C SER A 4 -16.41 3.06 -17.32
N PHE A 5 -15.61 3.41 -16.30
CA PHE A 5 -14.56 2.53 -15.77
C PHE A 5 -15.15 1.29 -15.09
N VAL A 6 -16.19 1.47 -14.26
CA VAL A 6 -16.90 0.37 -13.61
C VAL A 6 -17.47 -0.60 -14.66
N SER A 7 -18.16 -0.07 -15.68
CA SER A 7 -18.70 -0.87 -16.79
C SER A 7 -17.60 -1.57 -17.59
N LEU A 8 -16.48 -0.90 -17.86
CA LEU A 8 -15.35 -1.48 -18.58
C LEU A 8 -14.78 -2.70 -17.83
N LEU A 9 -14.53 -2.58 -16.54
CA LEU A 9 -13.91 -3.66 -15.76
C LEU A 9 -14.87 -4.85 -15.59
N LEU A 10 -16.16 -4.60 -15.39
CA LEU A 10 -17.15 -5.68 -15.28
C LEU A 10 -17.39 -6.42 -16.59
N ASN A 11 -17.25 -5.75 -17.73
CA ASN A 11 -17.50 -6.31 -19.06
C ASN A 11 -16.22 -6.63 -19.85
N ILE A 12 -15.06 -6.65 -19.19
CA ILE A 12 -13.79 -6.98 -19.85
C ILE A 12 -13.88 -8.40 -20.43
N PRO A 13 -13.56 -8.60 -21.74
CA PRO A 13 -13.71 -9.90 -22.36
C PRO A 13 -12.73 -10.92 -21.78
N LYS A 14 -13.19 -12.16 -21.60
CA LYS A 14 -12.33 -13.29 -21.25
C LYS A 14 -11.46 -13.69 -22.43
N LEU A 15 -10.18 -13.91 -22.20
CA LEU A 15 -9.31 -14.58 -23.16
C LEU A 15 -9.75 -16.03 -23.34
N SER A 16 -9.54 -16.60 -24.53
CA SER A 16 -9.94 -17.97 -24.86
C SER A 16 -9.38 -19.00 -23.89
N ILE A 17 -8.16 -18.82 -23.40
CA ILE A 17 -7.54 -19.70 -22.42
C ILE A 17 -8.37 -19.85 -21.12
N PHE A 18 -9.06 -18.77 -20.68
CA PHE A 18 -9.95 -18.88 -19.52
C PHE A 18 -11.16 -19.74 -19.83
N THR A 19 -11.83 -19.47 -20.97
CA THR A 19 -13.07 -20.18 -21.33
C THR A 19 -12.84 -21.64 -21.70
N THR A 20 -11.70 -21.98 -22.31
CA THR A 20 -11.42 -23.34 -22.80
C THR A 20 -10.69 -24.22 -21.81
N THR A 21 -9.90 -23.65 -20.90
CA THR A 21 -8.99 -24.44 -20.04
C THR A 21 -9.16 -24.11 -18.57
N ILE A 22 -9.10 -22.84 -18.20
CA ILE A 22 -9.04 -22.42 -16.79
C ILE A 22 -10.40 -22.57 -16.11
N ASP A 23 -11.47 -21.98 -16.68
CA ASP A 23 -12.81 -22.04 -16.09
C ASP A 23 -13.32 -23.49 -15.92
N PRO A 24 -13.21 -24.39 -16.91
CA PRO A 24 -13.57 -25.79 -16.70
C PRO A 24 -12.77 -26.50 -15.62
N ALA A 25 -11.47 -26.21 -15.52
CA ALA A 25 -10.63 -26.78 -14.45
C ALA A 25 -11.04 -26.23 -13.08
N ILE A 26 -11.28 -24.92 -12.96
CA ILE A 26 -11.76 -24.31 -11.72
C ILE A 26 -13.12 -24.88 -11.32
N ASP A 27 -14.04 -24.99 -12.26
CA ASP A 27 -15.36 -25.57 -11.99
C ASP A 27 -15.23 -27.01 -11.48
N HIS A 28 -14.50 -27.86 -12.19
CA HIS A 28 -14.34 -29.26 -11.86
C HIS A 28 -13.61 -29.51 -10.53
N TYR A 29 -12.49 -28.81 -10.29
CA TYR A 29 -11.64 -29.11 -9.14
C TYR A 29 -11.95 -28.26 -7.90
N LEU A 30 -12.61 -27.11 -8.04
CA LEU A 30 -12.79 -26.16 -6.94
C LEU A 30 -14.26 -25.84 -6.64
N VAL A 31 -15.09 -25.64 -7.68
CA VAL A 31 -16.51 -25.27 -7.49
C VAL A 31 -17.37 -26.49 -7.20
N GLN A 32 -17.30 -27.55 -8.03
CA GLN A 32 -18.09 -28.76 -7.84
C GLN A 32 -17.82 -29.46 -6.49
N PRO A 33 -16.55 -29.56 -6.01
CA PRO A 33 -16.29 -30.07 -4.67
C PRO A 33 -16.68 -29.10 -3.53
N GLY A 34 -17.08 -27.88 -3.84
CA GLY A 34 -17.49 -26.87 -2.86
C GLY A 34 -16.36 -26.14 -2.14
N TYR A 35 -15.13 -26.20 -2.64
CA TYR A 35 -14.00 -25.48 -2.05
C TYR A 35 -14.10 -23.97 -2.24
N ILE A 36 -14.64 -23.53 -3.39
CA ILE A 36 -14.90 -22.11 -3.67
C ILE A 36 -16.32 -21.91 -4.20
N SER A 37 -16.90 -20.74 -3.96
CA SER A 37 -18.20 -20.40 -4.51
C SER A 37 -18.11 -20.02 -5.99
N GLN A 38 -19.21 -20.21 -6.74
CA GLN A 38 -19.31 -19.82 -8.12
C GLN A 38 -19.05 -18.31 -8.35
N TYR A 39 -19.38 -17.46 -7.37
CA TYR A 39 -19.09 -16.01 -7.41
C TYR A 39 -17.60 -15.73 -7.54
N TYR A 40 -16.75 -16.47 -6.82
CA TYR A 40 -15.29 -16.31 -6.96
C TYR A 40 -14.81 -16.79 -8.32
N ALA A 41 -15.28 -17.97 -8.75
CA ALA A 41 -14.92 -18.54 -10.03
C ALA A 41 -15.22 -17.57 -11.19
N MET A 42 -16.35 -16.90 -11.14
CA MET A 42 -16.74 -15.92 -12.17
C MET A 42 -15.78 -14.74 -12.26
N HIS A 43 -15.14 -14.34 -11.17
CA HIS A 43 -14.31 -13.15 -11.08
C HIS A 43 -12.80 -13.41 -11.11
N ILE A 44 -12.36 -14.68 -11.09
CA ILE A 44 -10.92 -15.03 -11.06
C ILE A 44 -10.15 -14.39 -12.23
N TYR A 45 -10.70 -14.43 -13.45
CA TYR A 45 -10.04 -13.84 -14.61
C TYR A 45 -9.86 -12.31 -14.47
N GLN A 46 -10.81 -11.61 -13.88
CA GLN A 46 -10.72 -10.17 -13.63
C GLN A 46 -9.67 -9.85 -12.58
N ILE A 47 -9.60 -10.63 -11.48
CA ILE A 47 -8.55 -10.51 -10.48
C ILE A 47 -7.16 -10.69 -11.12
N VAL A 48 -7.01 -11.72 -11.98
CA VAL A 48 -5.75 -11.97 -12.70
C VAL A 48 -5.41 -10.81 -13.63
N TYR A 49 -6.37 -10.25 -14.36
CA TYR A 49 -6.13 -9.09 -15.24
C TYR A 49 -5.69 -7.86 -14.46
N VAL A 50 -6.32 -7.60 -13.32
CA VAL A 50 -5.91 -6.49 -12.44
C VAL A 50 -4.51 -6.76 -11.89
N GLY A 51 -4.19 -7.99 -11.47
CA GLY A 51 -2.84 -8.36 -11.05
C GLY A 51 -1.80 -8.16 -12.15
N ILE A 52 -2.11 -8.57 -13.38
CA ILE A 52 -1.25 -8.33 -14.57
C ILE A 52 -1.11 -6.83 -14.84
N PHE A 53 -2.16 -6.03 -14.70
CA PHE A 53 -2.07 -4.58 -14.84
C PHE A 53 -1.03 -3.98 -13.86
N TYR A 54 -1.03 -4.39 -12.58
CA TYR A 54 -0.05 -3.91 -11.61
C TYR A 54 1.36 -4.45 -11.88
N GLU A 55 1.48 -5.68 -12.37
CA GLU A 55 2.78 -6.21 -12.79
C GLU A 55 3.33 -5.43 -14.00
N LEU A 56 2.51 -5.14 -15.00
CA LEU A 56 2.93 -4.31 -16.13
C LEU A 56 3.33 -2.90 -15.69
N LEU A 57 2.57 -2.30 -14.77
CA LEU A 57 2.93 -1.00 -14.21
C LEU A 57 4.27 -1.06 -13.44
N TYR A 58 4.51 -2.14 -12.71
CA TYR A 58 5.78 -2.39 -12.03
C TYR A 58 6.93 -2.51 -13.03
N LEU A 59 6.78 -3.33 -14.07
CA LEU A 59 7.80 -3.52 -15.12
C LEU A 59 8.07 -2.21 -15.89
N ILE A 60 7.03 -1.48 -16.27
CA ILE A 60 7.17 -0.16 -16.91
C ILE A 60 7.93 0.78 -15.96
N SER A 61 7.56 0.84 -14.70
CA SER A 61 8.22 1.68 -13.71
C SER A 61 9.70 1.29 -13.53
N LEU A 62 10.01 0.00 -13.50
CA LEU A 62 11.35 -0.52 -13.36
C LEU A 62 12.22 -0.18 -14.57
N TYR A 63 11.73 -0.40 -15.79
CA TYR A 63 12.53 -0.26 -17.00
C TYR A 63 12.57 1.17 -17.55
N MET A 64 11.50 1.96 -17.40
CA MET A 64 11.48 3.35 -17.87
C MET A 64 12.09 4.33 -16.86
N ILE A 65 11.94 4.07 -15.58
CA ILE A 65 12.47 4.96 -14.54
C ILE A 65 13.96 4.70 -14.31
N PHE A 66 14.42 3.48 -14.53
CA PHE A 66 15.83 3.11 -14.36
C PHE A 66 16.83 4.09 -15.04
N PRO A 67 16.68 4.48 -16.32
CA PRO A 67 17.60 5.43 -16.95
C PRO A 67 17.58 6.81 -16.30
N ILE A 68 16.41 7.27 -15.85
CA ILE A 68 16.24 8.58 -15.19
C ILE A 68 16.85 8.56 -13.80
N THR A 69 16.55 7.53 -13.02
CA THR A 69 17.09 7.37 -11.67
C THR A 69 18.58 7.08 -11.69
N PHE A 70 19.09 6.38 -12.71
CA PHE A 70 20.53 6.14 -12.88
C PHE A 70 21.28 7.44 -13.14
N LYS A 71 20.79 8.33 -14.02
CA LYS A 71 21.36 9.65 -14.22
C LYS A 71 21.32 10.52 -12.97
N LEU A 72 20.21 10.49 -12.25
CA LEU A 72 20.05 11.21 -10.99
C LEU A 72 20.99 10.65 -9.92
N ARG A 73 21.21 9.35 -9.88
CA ARG A 73 22.15 8.69 -8.95
C ARG A 73 23.60 8.95 -9.30
N ILE A 74 23.99 9.01 -10.57
CA ILE A 74 25.34 9.43 -10.95
C ILE A 74 25.56 10.86 -10.50
N TRP A 75 24.60 11.75 -10.67
CA TRP A 75 24.68 13.12 -10.16
C TRP A 75 24.75 13.20 -8.63
N MET A 76 24.10 12.25 -7.92
CA MET A 76 24.16 12.09 -6.47
C MET A 76 25.34 11.22 -6.00
N SER A 77 26.06 10.52 -6.89
CA SER A 77 27.04 9.47 -6.57
C SER A 77 28.34 9.99 -5.96
N ASP A 78 28.64 11.27 -6.10
CA ASP A 78 29.73 11.86 -5.32
C ASP A 78 29.52 11.67 -3.82
N ASN A 79 28.26 11.72 -3.36
CA ASN A 79 27.90 11.44 -1.97
C ASN A 79 27.83 9.94 -1.64
N LEU A 80 27.45 9.08 -2.61
CA LEU A 80 27.37 7.62 -2.41
C LEU A 80 28.77 6.98 -2.41
N LEU A 81 29.71 7.49 -3.20
CA LEU A 81 31.09 7.04 -3.20
C LEU A 81 31.81 7.43 -1.89
N ASP A 82 31.51 8.63 -1.37
CA ASP A 82 32.01 9.08 -0.07
C ASP A 82 31.45 8.23 1.10
N GLU A 83 30.18 7.83 1.04
CA GLU A 83 29.56 6.93 2.03
C GLU A 83 30.16 5.53 1.99
N PHE A 84 30.52 5.01 0.80
CA PHE A 84 31.23 3.75 0.64
C PHE A 84 32.69 3.81 1.12
N ALA A 85 33.33 4.95 0.91
CA ALA A 85 34.71 5.17 1.37
C ALA A 85 34.81 5.29 2.90
N THR A 86 33.77 5.84 3.55
CA THR A 86 33.76 6.06 5.01
C THR A 86 33.29 4.85 5.81
N THR A 87 32.56 3.88 5.18
CA THR A 87 32.04 2.68 5.87
C THR A 87 33.01 1.49 5.92
N LYS A 88 34.20 1.56 5.30
CA LYS A 88 35.22 0.50 5.40
C LYS A 88 36.34 0.87 6.38
N PRO A 89 36.70 -0.03 7.31
CA PRO A 89 37.82 0.19 8.19
C PRO A 89 39.15 0.23 7.39
N ALA A 90 40.05 1.00 7.90
CA ALA A 90 41.37 1.44 7.48
C ALA A 90 42.39 0.43 6.86
N THR A 91 41.96 -0.60 6.15
CA THR A 91 42.87 -1.62 5.57
C THR A 91 43.29 -1.36 4.11
N VAL A 92 42.87 -0.25 3.51
CA VAL A 92 43.27 0.10 2.11
C VAL A 92 44.08 1.40 2.09
N LYS A 93 45.14 1.48 2.92
CA LYS A 93 46.05 2.63 2.90
C LYS A 93 47.25 2.50 1.92
N ASN A 94 47.33 1.44 1.14
CA ASN A 94 48.46 1.22 0.21
C ASN A 94 48.03 0.88 -1.21
N ALA A 95 47.10 1.65 -1.80
CA ALA A 95 46.91 1.65 -3.27
C ALA A 95 47.64 2.86 -3.81
N THR A 96 48.74 2.59 -4.49
CA THR A 96 49.55 3.52 -5.27
C THR A 96 48.70 4.42 -6.18
N LYS A 97 48.92 5.71 -6.10
CA LYS A 97 48.39 6.73 -7.01
C LYS A 97 48.80 6.40 -8.47
N THR A 98 47.92 5.78 -9.22
CA THR A 98 47.94 5.75 -10.66
C THR A 98 46.89 6.73 -11.17
N SER A 99 47.38 7.64 -12.03
CA SER A 99 46.65 8.78 -12.57
C SER A 99 45.72 8.36 -13.71
N ASP A 100 44.63 7.67 -13.39
CA ASP A 100 43.52 7.49 -14.33
C ASP A 100 42.20 7.89 -13.64
N ASN A 101 41.63 8.98 -14.18
CA ASN A 101 40.47 9.72 -13.63
C ASN A 101 39.12 8.98 -13.73
N ASN A 102 39.08 7.64 -13.64
CA ASN A 102 37.85 6.89 -13.68
C ASN A 102 37.64 6.11 -12.36
N PRO A 103 36.91 6.64 -11.39
CA PRO A 103 36.75 6.03 -10.05
C PRO A 103 36.13 4.63 -10.12
N LEU A 104 35.52 4.24 -11.23
CA LEU A 104 34.93 2.92 -11.43
C LEU A 104 35.97 1.82 -11.76
N GLN A 105 37.18 2.17 -12.18
CA GLN A 105 38.24 1.20 -12.54
C GLN A 105 39.02 0.68 -11.29
N SER A 106 38.99 1.39 -10.19
CA SER A 106 39.67 0.99 -8.95
C SER A 106 38.82 0.06 -8.04
N ILE A 107 37.59 -0.25 -8.39
CA ILE A 107 36.66 -1.06 -7.59
C ILE A 107 36.88 -2.55 -7.93
N ASN A 108 37.21 -3.36 -6.90
CA ASN A 108 37.32 -4.81 -7.02
C ASN A 108 36.00 -5.43 -7.52
N LEU A 109 36.08 -6.53 -8.28
CA LEU A 109 34.93 -7.21 -8.89
C LEU A 109 33.82 -7.53 -7.88
N THR A 110 34.20 -7.95 -6.66
CA THR A 110 33.26 -8.22 -5.56
C THR A 110 32.50 -6.95 -5.12
N GLN A 111 33.19 -5.82 -4.98
CA GLN A 111 32.61 -4.54 -4.62
C GLN A 111 31.68 -4.02 -5.70
N ARG A 112 32.04 -4.21 -6.97
CA ARG A 112 31.23 -3.87 -8.12
C ARG A 112 29.92 -4.69 -8.12
N ASN A 113 29.99 -5.98 -7.86
CA ASN A 113 28.82 -6.85 -7.80
C ASN A 113 27.90 -6.48 -6.62
N GLU A 114 28.46 -6.16 -5.45
CA GLU A 114 27.67 -5.66 -4.30
C GLU A 114 26.98 -4.34 -4.63
N LEU A 115 27.65 -3.41 -5.32
CA LEU A 115 27.06 -2.14 -5.73
C LEU A 115 25.92 -2.35 -6.74
N ILE A 116 26.14 -3.20 -7.74
CA ILE A 116 25.09 -3.53 -8.73
C ILE A 116 23.88 -4.15 -8.04
N THR A 117 24.07 -5.09 -7.11
CA THR A 117 23.00 -5.72 -6.37
C THR A 117 22.21 -4.71 -5.53
N LYS A 118 22.89 -3.79 -4.86
CA LYS A 118 22.25 -2.71 -4.09
C LYS A 118 21.45 -1.76 -4.98
N LEU A 119 21.98 -1.42 -6.16
CA LEU A 119 21.30 -0.56 -7.13
C LEU A 119 20.04 -1.24 -7.67
N LEU A 120 20.13 -2.51 -8.08
CA LEU A 120 18.98 -3.27 -8.57
C LEU A 120 17.88 -3.37 -7.51
N LYS A 121 18.24 -3.72 -6.26
CA LYS A 121 17.29 -3.76 -5.15
C LYS A 121 16.64 -2.40 -4.88
N SER A 122 17.39 -1.32 -5.05
CA SER A 122 16.88 0.02 -4.94
C SER A 122 15.85 0.36 -6.02
N ASP A 123 16.07 -0.10 -7.26
CA ASP A 123 15.15 0.16 -8.39
C ASP A 123 13.85 -0.61 -8.24
N GLN A 124 13.93 -1.86 -7.79
CA GLN A 124 12.74 -2.64 -7.43
C GLN A 124 11.90 -1.92 -6.38
N GLN A 125 12.52 -1.41 -5.32
CA GLN A 125 11.81 -0.64 -4.28
C GLN A 125 11.14 0.62 -4.84
N ILE A 126 11.82 1.37 -5.74
CA ILE A 126 11.25 2.54 -6.39
C ILE A 126 10.01 2.15 -7.20
N ALA A 127 10.11 1.10 -8.02
CA ALA A 127 8.99 0.61 -8.83
C ALA A 127 7.81 0.18 -7.96
N MET A 128 8.04 -0.55 -6.87
CA MET A 128 6.99 -0.92 -5.90
C MET A 128 6.28 0.30 -5.31
N HIS A 129 7.03 1.32 -4.90
CA HIS A 129 6.44 2.55 -4.34
C HIS A 129 5.65 3.36 -5.36
N ILE A 130 6.02 3.32 -6.65
CA ILE A 130 5.24 3.94 -7.73
C ILE A 130 3.92 3.19 -7.90
N VAL A 131 3.96 1.85 -7.98
CA VAL A 131 2.73 1.04 -8.07
C VAL A 131 1.82 1.29 -6.88
N SER A 132 2.35 1.28 -5.66
CA SER A 132 1.60 1.58 -4.44
C SER A 132 0.98 2.98 -4.47
N LEU A 133 1.70 4.00 -4.96
CA LEU A 133 1.17 5.36 -5.10
C LEU A 133 0.01 5.41 -6.11
N VAL A 134 0.19 4.81 -7.28
CA VAL A 134 -0.85 4.77 -8.33
C VAL A 134 -2.09 4.02 -7.83
N GLN A 135 -1.89 2.84 -7.21
CA GLN A 135 -2.99 2.08 -6.61
C GLN A 135 -3.75 2.91 -5.58
N SER A 136 -3.06 3.53 -4.65
CA SER A 136 -3.73 4.31 -3.60
C SER A 136 -4.57 5.46 -4.17
N LEU A 137 -4.11 6.13 -5.23
CA LEU A 137 -4.88 7.19 -5.89
C LEU A 137 -6.10 6.64 -6.61
N ILE A 138 -5.96 5.56 -7.38
CA ILE A 138 -7.08 4.93 -8.10
C ILE A 138 -8.15 4.46 -7.11
N ILE A 139 -7.76 3.71 -6.09
CA ILE A 139 -8.73 3.10 -5.18
C ILE A 139 -9.42 4.14 -4.30
N LEU A 140 -8.71 5.18 -3.88
CA LEU A 140 -9.30 6.28 -3.11
C LEU A 140 -10.35 7.04 -3.94
N GLU A 141 -10.08 7.31 -5.21
CA GLU A 141 -11.05 7.94 -6.11
C GLU A 141 -12.33 7.10 -6.21
N LEU A 142 -12.18 5.78 -6.41
CA LEU A 142 -13.32 4.85 -6.48
C LEU A 142 -14.09 4.82 -5.16
N CYS A 143 -13.40 4.68 -4.03
CA CYS A 143 -14.02 4.59 -2.70
C CYS A 143 -14.76 5.88 -2.33
N ILE A 144 -14.13 7.05 -2.52
CA ILE A 144 -14.75 8.33 -2.17
C ILE A 144 -16.02 8.56 -2.99
N LYS A 145 -15.98 8.28 -4.30
CA LYS A 145 -17.16 8.42 -5.17
C LYS A 145 -18.27 7.46 -4.79
N THR A 146 -17.93 6.22 -4.44
CA THR A 146 -18.91 5.21 -4.00
C THR A 146 -19.53 5.58 -2.66
N ILE A 147 -18.73 5.99 -1.67
CA ILE A 147 -19.23 6.45 -0.37
C ILE A 147 -20.13 7.67 -0.54
N TYR A 148 -19.78 8.61 -1.41
CA TYR A 148 -20.63 9.77 -1.68
C TYR A 148 -21.94 9.40 -2.38
N LYS A 149 -21.91 8.46 -3.35
CA LYS A 149 -23.10 7.96 -4.06
C LYS A 149 -24.10 7.26 -3.14
N TYR A 150 -23.58 6.49 -2.17
CA TYR A 150 -24.37 5.66 -1.25
C TYR A 150 -24.27 6.15 0.21
N GLN A 151 -24.14 7.47 0.39
CA GLN A 151 -23.85 8.09 1.70
C GLN A 151 -24.88 7.74 2.80
N GLU A 152 -26.11 7.43 2.48
CA GLU A 152 -27.17 7.06 3.43
C GLU A 152 -26.86 5.74 4.19
N TYR A 153 -26.07 4.84 3.58
CA TYR A 153 -25.70 3.55 4.16
C TYR A 153 -24.41 3.59 4.96
N TYR A 154 -23.65 4.68 4.88
CA TYR A 154 -22.33 4.77 5.50
C TYR A 154 -22.31 5.75 6.67
N PHE A 155 -21.51 5.39 7.68
CA PHE A 155 -21.08 6.36 8.67
C PHE A 155 -20.04 7.32 8.07
N HIS A 156 -20.31 8.62 8.17
CA HIS A 156 -19.40 9.64 7.63
C HIS A 156 -18.32 10.03 8.63
N TRP A 157 -17.08 9.98 8.19
CA TRP A 157 -15.93 10.45 8.95
C TRP A 157 -16.10 11.87 9.51
N PHE A 158 -16.69 12.76 8.72
CA PHE A 158 -16.85 14.16 9.11
C PHE A 158 -17.90 14.38 10.18
N ASN A 159 -18.72 13.41 10.48
CA ASN A 159 -19.83 13.49 11.43
C ASN A 159 -19.63 12.55 12.63
N PHE A 160 -18.41 12.56 13.19
CA PHE A 160 -18.12 11.72 14.37
C PHE A 160 -19.11 11.94 15.54
N SER A 161 -19.71 13.14 15.63
CA SER A 161 -20.78 13.45 16.58
C SER A 161 -22.04 12.59 16.38
N ASP A 162 -22.27 12.06 15.17
CA ASP A 162 -23.45 11.24 14.89
C ASP A 162 -23.43 9.91 15.63
N LEU A 163 -22.24 9.38 16.00
CA LEU A 163 -22.12 8.20 16.86
C LEU A 163 -22.68 8.40 18.26
N PHE A 164 -22.74 9.64 18.73
CA PHE A 164 -23.26 9.99 20.04
C PHE A 164 -24.73 10.42 20.00
N GLN A 165 -25.36 10.42 18.82
CA GLN A 165 -26.78 10.76 18.62
C GLN A 165 -27.61 9.49 18.45
N PRO A 166 -28.49 9.10 19.42
CA PRO A 166 -29.24 7.85 19.34
C PRO A 166 -30.09 7.72 18.06
N ALA A 167 -30.69 8.83 17.59
CA ALA A 167 -31.50 8.82 16.38
C ALA A 167 -30.66 8.52 15.11
N LYS A 168 -29.47 9.08 15.02
CA LYS A 168 -28.53 8.83 13.91
C LYS A 168 -27.98 7.42 13.95
N LEU A 169 -27.60 6.94 15.12
CA LEU A 169 -27.14 5.57 15.32
C LEU A 169 -28.25 4.56 14.98
N SER A 170 -29.49 4.81 15.36
CA SER A 170 -30.65 3.99 15.01
C SER A 170 -30.89 3.96 13.51
N GLN A 171 -30.78 5.10 12.81
CA GLN A 171 -30.86 5.16 11.35
C GLN A 171 -29.73 4.35 10.70
N LEU A 172 -28.50 4.49 11.18
CA LEU A 172 -27.35 3.74 10.66
C LEU A 172 -27.55 2.22 10.84
N THR A 173 -28.05 1.79 12.01
CA THR A 173 -28.29 0.37 12.30
C THR A 173 -29.46 -0.21 11.49
N SER A 174 -30.45 0.59 11.07
CA SER A 174 -31.54 0.12 10.20
C SER A 174 -31.06 -0.37 8.83
N HIS A 175 -29.90 0.08 8.37
CA HIS A 175 -29.30 -0.32 7.08
C HIS A 175 -28.33 -1.51 7.19
N ALA A 176 -28.26 -2.20 8.33
CA ALA A 176 -27.36 -3.33 8.53
C ALA A 176 -27.56 -4.46 7.48
N HIS A 177 -28.84 -4.79 7.17
CA HIS A 177 -29.17 -5.80 6.16
C HIS A 177 -28.65 -5.44 4.77
N THR A 178 -28.80 -4.17 4.36
CA THR A 178 -28.29 -3.67 3.07
C THR A 178 -26.77 -3.76 3.02
N ARG A 179 -26.07 -3.29 4.07
CA ARG A 179 -24.60 -3.33 4.08
C ARG A 179 -24.02 -4.75 4.06
N ILE A 180 -24.72 -5.71 4.66
CA ILE A 180 -24.22 -7.09 4.76
C ILE A 180 -24.61 -7.93 3.54
N PHE A 181 -25.83 -7.80 3.00
CA PHE A 181 -26.36 -8.74 2.02
C PHE A 181 -26.61 -8.17 0.63
N GLU A 182 -26.52 -6.86 0.46
CA GLU A 182 -26.66 -6.25 -0.86
C GLU A 182 -25.29 -5.98 -1.48
N THR A 183 -25.30 -5.84 -2.82
CA THR A 183 -24.10 -5.55 -3.58
C THR A 183 -24.37 -4.48 -4.62
N THR A 184 -23.35 -3.71 -4.94
CA THR A 184 -23.38 -2.73 -6.02
C THR A 184 -22.25 -3.01 -7.00
N SER A 185 -22.44 -2.61 -8.26
CA SER A 185 -21.41 -2.75 -9.29
C SER A 185 -20.11 -2.04 -8.91
N GLU A 186 -20.22 -0.89 -8.25
CA GLU A 186 -19.08 -0.12 -7.77
C GLU A 186 -18.30 -0.86 -6.69
N ASN A 187 -19.00 -1.42 -5.70
CA ASN A 187 -18.35 -2.17 -4.63
C ASN A 187 -17.71 -3.47 -5.14
N VAL A 188 -18.32 -4.15 -6.12
CA VAL A 188 -17.69 -5.30 -6.79
C VAL A 188 -16.39 -4.89 -7.48
N VAL A 189 -16.40 -3.79 -8.23
CA VAL A 189 -15.18 -3.27 -8.89
C VAL A 189 -14.11 -2.88 -7.87
N ILE A 190 -14.48 -2.27 -6.76
CA ILE A 190 -13.56 -1.96 -5.67
C ILE A 190 -12.92 -3.24 -5.11
N CYS A 191 -13.73 -4.28 -4.86
CA CYS A 191 -13.23 -5.58 -4.42
C CYS A 191 -12.29 -6.23 -5.46
N LEU A 192 -12.62 -6.16 -6.75
CA LEU A 192 -11.79 -6.68 -7.83
C LEU A 192 -10.43 -5.96 -7.92
N MET A 193 -10.46 -4.63 -7.88
CA MET A 193 -9.23 -3.82 -7.90
C MET A 193 -8.36 -4.10 -6.67
N ALA A 194 -8.97 -4.18 -5.50
CA ALA A 194 -8.26 -4.49 -4.27
C ALA A 194 -7.70 -5.92 -4.27
N ALA A 195 -8.51 -6.93 -4.61
CA ALA A 195 -8.07 -8.31 -4.64
C ALA A 195 -6.94 -8.52 -5.66
N GLY A 196 -7.04 -7.95 -6.87
CA GLY A 196 -5.97 -8.03 -7.87
C GLY A 196 -4.68 -7.33 -7.44
N TYR A 197 -4.79 -6.16 -6.81
CA TYR A 197 -3.64 -5.46 -6.25
C TYR A 197 -2.98 -6.25 -5.11
N PHE A 198 -3.75 -6.74 -4.14
CA PHE A 198 -3.20 -7.47 -3.00
C PHE A 198 -2.65 -8.85 -3.40
N LEU A 199 -3.18 -9.45 -4.46
CA LEU A 199 -2.57 -10.64 -5.07
C LEU A 199 -1.17 -10.32 -5.62
N TRP A 200 -1.05 -9.21 -6.37
CA TRP A 200 0.24 -8.74 -6.86
C TRP A 200 1.17 -8.35 -5.70
N ASP A 201 0.69 -7.60 -4.72
CA ASP A 201 1.46 -7.17 -3.54
C ASP A 201 1.97 -8.36 -2.73
N LEU A 202 1.15 -9.41 -2.56
CA LEU A 202 1.56 -10.65 -1.90
C LEU A 202 2.77 -11.26 -2.58
N PHE A 203 2.72 -11.45 -3.92
CA PHE A 203 3.84 -12.06 -4.65
C PHE A 203 5.10 -11.21 -4.58
N ILE A 204 5.00 -9.91 -4.84
CA ILE A 204 6.17 -9.04 -4.80
C ILE A 204 6.76 -8.92 -3.38
N SER A 205 5.91 -8.90 -2.36
CA SER A 205 6.33 -8.84 -0.95
C SER A 205 7.07 -10.10 -0.50
N MET A 206 6.72 -11.27 -1.02
CA MET A 206 7.45 -12.51 -0.75
C MET A 206 8.93 -12.44 -1.20
N TYR A 207 9.23 -11.69 -2.26
CA TYR A 207 10.59 -11.55 -2.78
C TYR A 207 11.34 -10.32 -2.23
N CYS A 208 10.64 -9.23 -1.94
CA CYS A 208 11.26 -7.93 -1.70
C CYS A 208 11.03 -7.36 -0.30
N SER A 209 10.14 -7.96 0.52
CA SER A 209 9.68 -7.38 1.78
C SER A 209 9.87 -8.30 2.98
N THR A 210 9.38 -7.87 4.14
CA THR A 210 9.41 -8.63 5.38
C THR A 210 8.08 -9.32 5.66
N LEU A 211 8.07 -10.32 6.55
CA LEU A 211 6.88 -11.10 6.89
C LEU A 211 5.62 -10.26 7.19
N PRO A 212 5.66 -9.13 7.93
CA PRO A 212 4.48 -8.30 8.15
C PRO A 212 3.79 -7.81 6.87
N PHE A 213 4.57 -7.48 5.81
CA PHE A 213 4.00 -7.08 4.52
C PHE A 213 3.42 -8.26 3.75
N VAL A 214 4.06 -9.43 3.81
CA VAL A 214 3.51 -10.66 3.21
C VAL A 214 2.17 -11.03 3.86
N MET A 215 2.10 -10.96 5.19
CA MET A 215 0.85 -11.21 5.93
C MET A 215 -0.23 -10.17 5.60
N HIS A 216 0.15 -8.89 5.47
CA HIS A 216 -0.75 -7.84 5.03
C HIS A 216 -1.35 -8.15 3.65
N GLY A 217 -0.52 -8.45 2.66
CA GLY A 217 -0.96 -8.81 1.30
C GLY A 217 -1.87 -10.03 1.28
N LEU A 218 -1.48 -11.10 1.98
CA LEU A 218 -2.28 -12.33 2.06
C LEU A 218 -3.65 -12.09 2.68
N VAL A 219 -3.70 -11.48 3.86
CA VAL A 219 -4.96 -11.24 4.58
C VAL A 219 -5.86 -10.32 3.78
N SER A 220 -5.32 -9.23 3.23
CA SER A 220 -6.07 -8.31 2.41
C SER A 220 -6.62 -8.98 1.16
N PHE A 221 -5.81 -9.79 0.45
CA PHE A 221 -6.28 -10.57 -0.70
C PHE A 221 -7.47 -11.47 -0.35
N VAL A 222 -7.39 -12.22 0.75
CA VAL A 222 -8.48 -13.12 1.19
C VAL A 222 -9.73 -12.31 1.55
N VAL A 223 -9.61 -11.26 2.35
CA VAL A 223 -10.74 -10.43 2.79
C VAL A 223 -11.48 -9.78 1.61
N TYR A 224 -10.74 -9.15 0.67
CA TYR A 224 -11.36 -8.52 -0.49
C TYR A 224 -11.90 -9.54 -1.51
N SER A 225 -11.32 -10.73 -1.59
CA SER A 225 -11.90 -11.83 -2.38
C SER A 225 -13.25 -12.28 -1.83
N ILE A 226 -13.43 -12.33 -0.50
CA ILE A 226 -14.73 -12.62 0.13
C ILE A 226 -15.76 -11.54 -0.25
N GLY A 227 -15.38 -10.28 -0.32
CA GLY A 227 -16.24 -9.17 -0.72
C GLY A 227 -16.76 -9.24 -2.17
N LEU A 228 -16.33 -10.20 -3.00
CA LEU A 228 -16.89 -10.42 -4.35
C LEU A 228 -18.25 -11.12 -4.32
N LYS A 229 -18.61 -11.80 -3.21
CA LYS A 229 -19.98 -12.29 -3.01
C LYS A 229 -20.93 -11.12 -2.69
N PRO A 230 -22.25 -11.33 -2.80
CA PRO A 230 -23.24 -10.44 -2.20
C PRO A 230 -23.24 -10.59 -0.67
N PHE A 231 -22.08 -10.31 -0.03
CA PHE A 231 -21.88 -10.43 1.41
C PHE A 231 -20.78 -9.46 1.83
N ILE A 232 -21.10 -8.51 2.72
CA ILE A 232 -20.18 -7.49 3.29
C ILE A 232 -19.60 -6.52 2.23
N ASN A 233 -20.11 -6.54 1.04
CA ASN A 233 -19.59 -5.83 -0.11
C ASN A 233 -19.51 -4.30 0.12
N TYR A 234 -20.46 -3.72 0.86
CA TYR A 234 -20.45 -2.29 1.20
C TYR A 234 -19.27 -1.87 2.09
N TYR A 235 -18.73 -2.78 2.89
CA TYR A 235 -17.60 -2.47 3.76
C TYR A 235 -16.25 -2.38 3.01
N ALA A 236 -16.18 -2.84 1.76
CA ALA A 236 -14.94 -2.82 0.99
C ALA A 236 -14.36 -1.41 0.84
N CYS A 237 -15.17 -0.43 0.41
CA CYS A 237 -14.71 0.94 0.26
C CYS A 237 -14.38 1.61 1.59
N ILE A 238 -15.05 1.23 2.68
CA ILE A 238 -14.84 1.77 4.03
C ILE A 238 -13.44 1.42 4.55
N PHE A 239 -13.04 0.15 4.46
CA PHE A 239 -11.73 -0.29 4.92
C PHE A 239 -10.60 0.15 3.98
N LEU A 240 -10.89 0.39 2.69
CA LEU A 240 -9.89 0.94 1.77
C LEU A 240 -9.57 2.43 1.99
N ILE A 241 -10.32 3.14 2.83
CA ILE A 241 -9.90 4.47 3.31
C ILE A 241 -8.54 4.41 4.06
N PHE A 242 -8.12 3.25 4.53
CA PHE A 242 -6.76 3.04 5.06
C PHE A 242 -5.67 3.45 4.06
N GLU A 243 -5.95 3.34 2.76
CA GLU A 243 -5.05 3.74 1.67
C GLU A 243 -4.80 5.25 1.62
N LEU A 244 -5.60 6.09 2.31
CA LEU A 244 -5.41 7.55 2.36
C LEU A 244 -4.05 7.97 2.94
N SER A 245 -3.43 7.14 3.75
CA SER A 245 -2.08 7.38 4.27
C SER A 245 -0.96 7.08 3.26
N ASN A 246 -1.22 6.24 2.24
CA ASN A 246 -0.19 5.74 1.33
C ASN A 246 0.42 6.79 0.39
N PRO A 247 -0.31 7.78 -0.16
CA PRO A 247 0.31 8.86 -0.92
C PRO A 247 1.40 9.58 -0.12
N PHE A 248 1.12 9.91 1.14
CA PHE A 248 2.07 10.60 2.03
C PHE A 248 3.24 9.70 2.43
N LEU A 249 2.99 8.39 2.64
CA LEU A 249 4.03 7.38 2.87
C LEU A 249 5.00 7.31 1.68
N ASN A 250 4.49 7.23 0.46
CA ASN A 250 5.30 7.14 -0.75
C ASN A 250 6.12 8.42 -0.98
N ILE A 251 5.52 9.61 -0.81
CA ILE A 251 6.24 10.89 -0.87
C ILE A 251 7.37 10.92 0.18
N ARG A 252 7.09 10.52 1.42
CA ARG A 252 8.10 10.41 2.48
C ARG A 252 9.22 9.45 2.10
N TRP A 253 8.90 8.28 1.56
CA TRP A 253 9.89 7.29 1.14
C TRP A 253 10.81 7.86 0.05
N PHE A 254 10.25 8.48 -0.99
CA PHE A 254 11.02 9.14 -2.05
C PHE A 254 11.91 10.25 -1.49
N SER A 255 11.41 11.05 -0.56
CA SER A 255 12.20 12.14 0.05
C SER A 255 13.43 11.64 0.78
N ILE A 256 13.30 10.54 1.52
CA ILE A 256 14.40 9.90 2.25
C ILE A 256 15.36 9.23 1.27
N LYS A 257 14.84 8.52 0.28
CA LYS A 257 15.63 7.75 -0.70
C LYS A 257 16.51 8.65 -1.56
N TYR A 258 16.00 9.80 -1.95
CA TYR A 258 16.71 10.78 -2.77
C TYR A 258 17.38 11.89 -1.94
N GLN A 259 17.41 11.78 -0.63
CA GLN A 259 18.04 12.73 0.29
C GLN A 259 17.63 14.20 0.07
N PHE A 260 16.38 14.42 -0.36
CA PHE A 260 15.85 15.78 -0.49
C PHE A 260 15.76 16.53 0.84
N THR A 261 15.74 15.80 1.97
CA THR A 261 15.88 16.37 3.30
C THR A 261 17.35 16.35 3.68
N PRO A 262 17.95 17.49 4.06
CA PRO A 262 19.33 17.51 4.53
C PRO A 262 19.45 16.59 5.75
N GLN A 263 20.09 15.46 5.58
CA GLN A 263 20.51 14.66 6.73
C GLN A 263 21.53 15.49 7.52
N ASN A 264 21.17 15.77 8.77
CA ASN A 264 21.89 16.61 9.64
C ASN A 264 23.28 16.04 10.00
N LYS A 265 24.40 16.77 9.70
CA LYS A 265 25.13 17.28 10.81
C LYS A 265 26.35 16.60 11.29
N ASN A 266 27.16 15.98 10.55
CA ASN A 266 28.56 16.00 11.01
C ASN A 266 29.55 16.29 9.87
N SER A 267 29.08 16.99 8.81
CA SER A 267 30.01 17.60 7.88
C SER A 267 30.66 18.79 8.61
N THR A 268 31.85 18.57 9.10
CA THR A 268 32.84 19.61 9.43
C THR A 268 33.23 20.44 8.20
N ALA A 269 32.32 20.60 7.25
CA ALA A 269 32.50 21.46 6.10
C ALA A 269 32.51 22.92 6.57
N LYS A 270 33.72 23.50 6.59
CA LYS A 270 34.05 24.88 6.99
C LYS A 270 33.36 25.98 6.17
N ASN A 271 32.48 25.63 5.22
CA ASN A 271 31.71 26.63 4.46
C ASN A 271 30.22 26.20 4.44
N PRO A 272 29.33 26.91 5.15
CA PRO A 272 27.91 26.74 4.95
C PRO A 272 27.57 27.29 3.55
N LYS A 273 27.51 26.39 2.54
CA LYS A 273 26.92 26.76 1.24
C LYS A 273 25.53 27.29 1.53
N LYS A 274 25.28 28.54 1.13
CA LYS A 274 23.98 29.22 1.24
C LYS A 274 22.93 28.28 0.68
N GLN A 275 22.11 27.71 1.56
CA GLN A 275 21.06 26.74 1.15
C GLN A 275 20.17 27.46 0.15
N SER A 276 19.99 26.87 -1.04
CA SER A 276 19.15 27.44 -2.09
C SER A 276 17.72 27.64 -1.56
N MET A 277 17.01 28.68 -2.01
CA MET A 277 15.60 28.92 -1.68
C MET A 277 14.75 27.66 -1.95
N VAL A 278 15.03 26.96 -3.04
CA VAL A 278 14.40 25.67 -3.40
C VAL A 278 14.68 24.59 -2.37
N GLY A 279 15.92 24.48 -1.86
CA GLY A 279 16.29 23.53 -0.82
C GLY A 279 15.54 23.77 0.49
N ASN A 280 15.37 25.02 0.90
CA ASN A 280 14.59 25.40 2.08
C ASN A 280 13.10 25.08 1.91
N PHE A 281 12.54 25.34 0.72
CA PHE A 281 11.15 25.01 0.41
C PHE A 281 10.93 23.48 0.46
N LEU A 282 11.76 22.69 -0.20
CA LEU A 282 11.67 21.23 -0.20
C LEU A 282 11.78 20.66 1.22
N THR A 283 12.71 21.17 2.03
CA THR A 283 12.85 20.72 3.43
C THR A 283 11.56 20.95 4.23
N LYS A 284 10.95 22.14 4.11
CA LYS A 284 9.67 22.44 4.77
C LYS A 284 8.54 21.56 4.25
N PHE A 285 8.45 21.39 2.94
CA PHE A 285 7.43 20.54 2.30
C PHE A 285 7.50 19.11 2.84
N PHE A 286 8.68 18.50 2.87
CA PHE A 286 8.83 17.12 3.36
C PHE A 286 8.59 16.99 4.86
N LEU A 287 8.94 18.02 5.66
CA LEU A 287 8.61 18.03 7.07
C LEU A 287 7.09 18.07 7.29
N ILE A 288 6.38 18.90 6.54
CA ILE A 288 4.90 18.95 6.57
C ILE A 288 4.34 17.60 6.15
N ASN A 289 4.85 16.99 5.09
CA ASN A 289 4.41 15.67 4.65
C ASN A 289 4.63 14.59 5.72
N GLU A 290 5.74 14.61 6.48
CA GLU A 290 5.95 13.67 7.61
C GLU A 290 4.85 13.82 8.68
N VAL A 291 4.48 15.06 9.03
CA VAL A 291 3.42 15.32 10.01
C VAL A 291 2.06 14.89 9.47
N VAL A 292 1.73 15.28 8.24
CA VAL A 292 0.47 14.89 7.57
C VAL A 292 0.38 13.37 7.46
N PHE A 293 1.46 12.69 7.09
CA PHE A 293 1.51 11.24 7.03
C PHE A 293 1.16 10.59 8.37
N MET A 294 1.80 11.03 9.47
CA MET A 294 1.53 10.46 10.79
C MET A 294 0.09 10.71 11.25
N LEU A 295 -0.43 11.92 11.04
CA LEU A 295 -1.81 12.27 11.40
C LEU A 295 -2.82 11.48 10.56
N THR A 296 -2.60 11.39 9.26
CA THR A 296 -3.46 10.63 8.35
C THR A 296 -3.42 9.15 8.69
N PHE A 297 -2.24 8.58 8.92
CA PHE A 297 -2.10 7.18 9.33
C PHE A 297 -2.86 6.89 10.63
N PHE A 298 -2.67 7.72 11.66
CA PHE A 298 -3.37 7.55 12.93
C PHE A 298 -4.89 7.61 12.77
N ASN A 299 -5.38 8.65 12.07
CA ASN A 299 -6.83 8.82 11.92
C ASN A 299 -7.46 7.74 11.05
N CYS A 300 -6.82 7.37 9.90
CA CYS A 300 -7.41 6.41 8.95
C CYS A 300 -7.26 4.97 9.41
N ARG A 301 -6.08 4.60 9.91
CA ARG A 301 -5.78 3.19 10.20
C ARG A 301 -6.06 2.79 11.64
N ILE A 302 -5.92 3.72 12.59
CA ILE A 302 -6.18 3.43 14.00
C ILE A 302 -7.61 3.85 14.36
N VAL A 303 -7.91 5.16 14.36
CA VAL A 303 -9.22 5.65 14.84
C VAL A 303 -10.35 5.11 13.97
N TRP A 304 -10.28 5.33 12.66
CA TRP A 304 -11.29 4.87 11.70
C TRP A 304 -11.39 3.34 11.68
N GLY A 305 -10.26 2.62 11.66
CA GLY A 305 -10.23 1.16 11.64
C GLY A 305 -11.00 0.55 12.82
N PHE A 306 -10.67 0.95 14.05
CA PHE A 306 -11.38 0.43 15.23
C PHE A 306 -12.85 0.81 15.28
N VAL A 307 -13.22 2.00 14.82
CA VAL A 307 -14.64 2.40 14.74
C VAL A 307 -15.38 1.53 13.73
N GLN A 308 -14.83 1.33 12.54
CA GLN A 308 -15.51 0.59 11.49
C GLN A 308 -15.62 -0.92 11.78
N ILE A 309 -14.61 -1.52 12.40
CA ILE A 309 -14.73 -2.92 12.82
C ILE A 309 -15.78 -3.08 13.94
N GLY A 310 -15.91 -2.11 14.84
CA GLY A 310 -16.98 -2.08 15.83
C GLY A 310 -18.38 -2.01 15.19
N LEU A 311 -18.54 -1.16 14.17
CA LEU A 311 -19.80 -1.05 13.40
C LEU A 311 -20.09 -2.33 12.61
N LEU A 312 -19.09 -2.95 11.99
CA LEU A 312 -19.23 -4.22 11.29
C LEU A 312 -19.69 -5.34 12.22
N ILE A 313 -19.07 -5.45 13.40
CA ILE A 313 -19.48 -6.44 14.41
C ILE A 313 -20.91 -6.18 14.86
N ASN A 314 -21.29 -4.92 15.08
CA ASN A 314 -22.66 -4.55 15.42
C ASN A 314 -23.66 -4.97 14.33
N ASP A 315 -23.33 -4.73 13.06
CA ASP A 315 -24.16 -5.18 11.92
C ASP A 315 -24.32 -6.70 11.91
N PHE A 316 -23.24 -7.46 12.15
CA PHE A 316 -23.34 -8.92 12.27
C PHE A 316 -24.24 -9.38 13.41
N VAL A 317 -24.20 -8.69 14.54
CA VAL A 317 -25.11 -9.00 15.69
C VAL A 317 -26.55 -8.74 15.30
N ILE A 318 -26.84 -7.66 14.56
CA ILE A 318 -28.21 -7.34 14.11
C ILE A 318 -28.72 -8.41 13.14
N VAL A 319 -27.92 -8.83 12.18
CA VAL A 319 -28.35 -9.77 11.13
C VAL A 319 -28.09 -11.24 11.45
N ARG A 320 -27.63 -11.57 12.66
CA ARG A 320 -27.18 -12.93 13.03
C ARG A 320 -28.19 -14.05 12.76
N ASN A 321 -29.49 -13.76 12.80
CA ASN A 321 -30.55 -14.75 12.60
C ASN A 321 -31.04 -14.81 11.13
N ASP A 322 -30.44 -14.02 10.21
CA ASP A 322 -30.81 -14.05 8.79
C ASP A 322 -30.28 -15.36 8.15
N PRO A 323 -31.11 -16.10 7.39
CA PRO A 323 -30.68 -17.34 6.74
C PRO A 323 -29.53 -17.19 5.75
N ARG A 324 -29.27 -15.98 5.24
CA ARG A 324 -28.17 -15.66 4.35
C ARG A 324 -26.83 -15.46 5.06
N MET A 325 -26.83 -15.51 6.42
CA MET A 325 -25.62 -15.23 7.20
C MET A 325 -24.55 -16.31 6.97
N ASP A 326 -23.41 -15.92 6.41
CA ASP A 326 -22.23 -16.77 6.22
C ASP A 326 -21.24 -16.56 7.36
N TYR A 327 -21.40 -17.37 8.41
CA TYR A 327 -20.57 -17.27 9.62
C TYR A 327 -19.07 -17.51 9.37
N LEU A 328 -18.75 -18.39 8.40
CA LEU A 328 -17.35 -18.65 8.06
C LEU A 328 -16.69 -17.42 7.45
N SER A 329 -17.32 -16.83 6.43
CA SER A 329 -16.83 -15.60 5.80
C SER A 329 -16.79 -14.44 6.79
N ALA A 330 -17.82 -14.27 7.63
CA ALA A 330 -17.85 -13.24 8.66
C ALA A 330 -16.67 -13.39 9.65
N SER A 331 -16.42 -14.63 10.12
CA SER A 331 -15.29 -14.90 11.01
C SER A 331 -13.94 -14.61 10.37
N ILE A 332 -13.74 -15.03 9.13
CA ILE A 332 -12.48 -14.74 8.39
C ILE A 332 -12.28 -13.24 8.24
N ILE A 333 -13.33 -12.48 7.91
CA ILE A 333 -13.24 -11.02 7.75
C ILE A 333 -12.94 -10.34 9.09
N VAL A 334 -13.62 -10.70 10.18
CA VAL A 334 -13.37 -10.09 11.50
C VAL A 334 -11.95 -10.40 11.96
N LEU A 335 -11.52 -11.66 11.88
CA LEU A 335 -10.17 -12.06 12.27
C LEU A 335 -9.10 -11.41 11.37
N GLY A 336 -9.35 -11.35 10.07
CA GLY A 336 -8.47 -10.69 9.12
C GLY A 336 -8.31 -9.19 9.40
N ASN A 337 -9.42 -8.47 9.61
CA ASN A 337 -9.35 -7.05 9.98
C ASN A 337 -8.66 -6.84 11.33
N PHE A 338 -8.91 -7.69 12.32
CA PHE A 338 -8.23 -7.62 13.61
C PHE A 338 -6.70 -7.80 13.45
N LEU A 339 -6.27 -8.74 12.61
CA LEU A 339 -4.85 -8.92 12.30
C LEU A 339 -4.24 -7.69 11.61
N LEU A 340 -4.97 -7.09 10.66
CA LEU A 340 -4.55 -5.86 9.99
C LEU A 340 -4.46 -4.68 10.97
N ASP A 341 -5.37 -4.58 11.92
CA ASP A 341 -5.33 -3.54 12.96
C ASP A 341 -4.12 -3.72 13.88
N ILE A 342 -3.77 -4.95 14.27
CA ILE A 342 -2.53 -5.23 15.01
C ILE A 342 -1.31 -4.76 14.22
N LEU A 343 -1.24 -5.05 12.93
CA LEU A 343 -0.15 -4.59 12.06
C LEU A 343 -0.11 -3.05 11.96
N ASN A 344 -1.27 -2.39 11.86
CA ASN A 344 -1.36 -0.93 11.85
C ASN A 344 -0.83 -0.32 13.15
N VAL A 345 -1.18 -0.88 14.31
CA VAL A 345 -0.66 -0.46 15.62
C VAL A 345 0.85 -0.66 15.70
N TYR A 346 1.35 -1.80 15.25
CA TYR A 346 2.79 -2.10 15.22
C TYR A 346 3.56 -1.08 14.36
N TRP A 347 3.08 -0.77 13.16
CA TRP A 347 3.71 0.22 12.29
C TRP A 347 3.63 1.62 12.87
N PHE A 348 2.49 2.01 13.44
CA PHE A 348 2.34 3.32 14.07
C PHE A 348 3.30 3.50 15.25
N GLN A 349 3.44 2.50 16.13
CA GLN A 349 4.41 2.52 17.23
C GLN A 349 5.85 2.68 16.73
N THR A 350 6.19 1.99 15.64
CA THR A 350 7.52 2.10 15.03
C THR A 350 7.79 3.51 14.51
N MET A 351 6.81 4.10 13.82
CA MET A 351 6.91 5.48 13.34
C MET A 351 6.99 6.48 14.48
N ALA A 352 6.16 6.33 15.51
CA ALA A 352 6.17 7.20 16.69
C ALA A 352 7.52 7.16 17.41
N ARG A 353 8.14 5.98 17.55
CA ARG A 353 9.49 5.83 18.13
C ARG A 353 10.55 6.57 17.30
N ILE A 354 10.48 6.48 15.99
CA ILE A 354 11.41 7.21 15.09
C ILE A 354 11.22 8.71 15.21
N ALA A 355 9.98 9.19 15.21
CA ALA A 355 9.66 10.60 15.38
C ALA A 355 10.14 11.14 16.75
N TYR A 356 9.88 10.39 17.83
CA TYR A 356 10.34 10.74 19.17
C TYR A 356 11.87 10.90 19.24
N LYS A 357 12.63 9.94 18.68
CA LYS A 357 14.11 10.00 18.64
C LYS A 357 14.63 11.21 17.85
N LYS A 358 13.89 11.69 16.86
CA LYS A 358 14.27 12.91 16.12
C LYS A 358 13.99 14.20 16.92
N LEU A 359 12.93 14.21 17.73
CA LEU A 359 12.51 15.38 18.51
C LEU A 359 13.28 15.53 19.83
N VAL A 360 13.64 14.42 20.46
CA VAL A 360 14.37 14.41 21.73
C VAL A 360 15.78 13.90 21.48
N PRO A 361 16.75 14.80 21.23
CA PRO A 361 18.14 14.38 21.09
C PRO A 361 18.61 13.73 22.39
N ALA A 362 19.30 12.59 22.28
CA ALA A 362 19.87 11.90 23.43
C ALA A 362 20.69 12.90 24.23
N LYS A 363 20.40 13.04 25.54
CA LYS A 363 21.26 13.77 26.45
C LYS A 363 22.66 13.16 26.29
N LYS A 364 23.63 13.98 25.85
CA LYS A 364 25.04 13.56 25.87
C LYS A 364 25.39 13.28 27.33
N ALA A 365 25.61 12.00 27.63
CA ALA A 365 26.19 11.58 28.86
C ALA A 365 27.68 11.96 28.90
#